data_b7abc0d95b5265d91f0ca5b1f80f4d10
#
_entry.id   b7abc0d95b5265d91f0ca5b1f80f4d10
#
_cell.length_a   1.000
_cell.length_b   1.000
_cell.length_c   1.000
_cell.angle_alpha   90.00
_cell.angle_beta   90.00
_cell.angle_gamma   90.00
#
_symmetry.space_group_name_H-M   'P 1'
#
loop_
_entity.id
_entity.type
_entity.pdbx_description
1 polymer ?
#
loop_
_entity_poly.entity_id
_entity_poly.type
_entity_poly.pdbx_seq_one_letter_code
_entity_poly.pdbx_strand_id
1 'polypeptide(L)'
;AVSLMRRAGSLLASVHSRGIVLGDAKPQNVIVESDGSLCLTDLEQAGEDGNPSWDVAMMVFYGAKFAFDEDKTTTLMRGFIEGYLEEGDAAVVRGAVSLKHVRVFAPLVPPQVLKALVGLCRSF
;
A
#
# COMPACT_ATOMS: atom_id res chain seq x y z
N ALA A 1 5.68 -3.10 14.38
CA ALA A 1 4.65 -2.89 13.36
C ALA A 1 5.12 -1.97 12.24
N VAL A 2 5.73 -0.83 12.57
CA VAL A 2 6.27 0.07 11.52
C VAL A 2 7.38 -0.61 10.72
N SER A 3 8.27 -1.33 11.38
CA SER A 3 9.33 -2.10 10.72
C SER A 3 8.75 -3.12 9.73
N LEU A 4 7.68 -3.82 10.10
CA LEU A 4 7.00 -4.77 9.23
C LEU A 4 6.38 -4.06 8.02
N MET A 5 5.75 -2.91 8.24
CA MET A 5 5.15 -2.13 7.15
C MET A 5 6.22 -1.62 6.17
N ARG A 6 7.37 -1.19 6.68
CA ARG A 6 8.50 -0.77 5.84
C ARG A 6 8.98 -1.92 4.96
N ARG A 7 9.09 -3.12 5.53
CA ARG A 7 9.48 -4.32 4.77
C ARG A 7 8.45 -4.70 3.71
N ALA A 8 7.17 -4.56 4.03
CA ALA A 8 6.10 -4.82 3.06
C ALA A 8 6.17 -3.84 1.89
N GLY A 9 6.44 -2.56 2.15
CA GLY A 9 6.62 -1.57 1.10
C GLY A 9 7.81 -1.88 0.21
N SER A 10 8.95 -2.23 0.80
CA SER A 10 10.14 -2.61 0.06
C SER A 10 9.89 -3.85 -0.82
N LEU A 11 9.17 -4.84 -0.30
CA LEU A 11 8.82 -6.03 -1.06
C LEU A 11 7.94 -5.68 -2.27
N LEU A 12 6.94 -4.83 -2.08
CA LEU A 12 6.07 -4.42 -3.19
C LEU A 12 6.85 -3.66 -4.27
N ALA A 13 7.75 -2.76 -3.86
CA ALA A 13 8.61 -2.03 -4.80
C ALA A 13 9.49 -3.00 -5.59
N SER A 14 10.02 -4.02 -4.95
CA SER A 14 10.82 -5.06 -5.60
C SER A 14 10.01 -5.80 -6.67
N VAL A 15 8.76 -6.13 -6.38
CA VAL A 15 7.86 -6.77 -7.35
C VAL A 15 7.59 -5.84 -8.53
N HIS A 16 7.30 -4.57 -8.27
CA HIS A 16 7.06 -3.58 -9.32
C HIS A 16 8.29 -3.35 -10.19
N SER A 17 9.50 -3.40 -9.60
CA SER A 17 10.75 -3.22 -10.35
C SER A 17 10.97 -4.33 -11.40
N ARG A 18 10.29 -5.45 -11.23
CA ARG A 18 10.32 -6.57 -12.17
C ARG A 18 9.21 -6.50 -13.21
N GLY A 19 8.44 -5.41 -13.24
CA GLY A 19 7.35 -5.21 -14.17
C GLY A 19 6.07 -5.95 -13.80
N ILE A 20 5.93 -6.41 -12.56
CA ILE A 20 4.77 -7.17 -12.11
C ILE A 20 3.90 -6.29 -11.22
N VAL A 21 2.59 -6.34 -11.43
CA VAL A 21 1.58 -5.69 -10.58
C VAL A 21 0.72 -6.79 -9.97
N LEU A 22 0.50 -6.73 -8.65
CA LEU A 22 -0.22 -7.78 -7.94
C LEU A 22 -1.72 -7.79 -8.26
N GLY A 23 -2.33 -6.61 -8.43
CA GLY A 23 -3.75 -6.47 -8.71
C GLY A 23 -4.64 -6.64 -7.49
N ASP A 24 -4.23 -7.44 -6.51
CA ASP A 24 -4.95 -7.66 -5.26
C ASP A 24 -3.99 -7.57 -4.07
N ALA A 25 -3.35 -6.41 -3.94
CA ALA A 25 -2.31 -6.14 -2.94
C ALA A 25 -2.91 -5.75 -1.58
N LYS A 26 -3.77 -6.62 -1.05
CA LYS A 26 -4.35 -6.41 0.29
C LYS A 26 -3.33 -6.78 1.37
N PRO A 27 -3.34 -6.08 2.52
CA PRO A 27 -2.45 -6.44 3.62
C PRO A 27 -2.56 -7.90 4.07
N GLN A 28 -3.75 -8.50 4.02
CA GLN A 28 -3.95 -9.88 4.41
C GLN A 28 -3.31 -10.88 3.44
N ASN A 29 -2.88 -10.44 2.26
CA ASN A 29 -2.14 -11.27 1.31
C ASN A 29 -0.63 -11.21 1.53
N VAL A 30 -0.18 -10.47 2.55
CA VAL A 30 1.21 -10.46 3.00
C VAL A 30 1.30 -11.30 4.27
N ILE A 31 2.01 -12.40 4.19
CA ILE A 31 2.14 -13.35 5.30
C ILE A 31 3.54 -13.26 5.89
N VAL A 32 3.61 -13.22 7.22
CA VAL A 32 4.87 -13.27 7.95
C VAL A 32 5.16 -14.74 8.29
N GLU A 33 6.25 -15.26 7.74
CA GLU A 33 6.68 -16.62 8.00
C GLU A 33 7.29 -16.77 9.40
N SER A 34 7.46 -18.00 9.87
CA SER A 34 8.01 -18.28 11.19
C SER A 34 9.43 -17.75 11.38
N ASP A 35 10.20 -17.62 10.30
CA ASP A 35 11.57 -17.06 10.33
C ASP A 35 11.57 -15.53 10.20
N GLY A 36 10.40 -14.88 10.14
CA GLY A 36 10.26 -13.44 10.02
C GLY A 36 10.25 -12.91 8.58
N SER A 37 10.46 -13.78 7.58
CA SER A 37 10.39 -13.36 6.19
C SER A 37 8.96 -13.06 5.75
N LEU A 38 8.80 -12.25 4.70
CA LEU A 38 7.50 -11.92 4.14
C LEU A 38 7.24 -12.75 2.89
N CYS A 39 6.01 -13.20 2.73
CA CYS A 39 5.55 -13.96 1.59
C CYS A 39 4.25 -13.35 1.05
N LEU A 40 4.14 -13.27 -0.27
CA LEU A 40 2.92 -12.81 -0.92
C LEU A 40 2.06 -14.02 -1.30
N THR A 41 0.76 -13.90 -1.09
CA THR A 41 -0.20 -14.95 -1.43
C THR A 41 -1.28 -14.40 -2.33
N ASP A 42 -2.11 -15.31 -2.89
CA ASP A 42 -3.25 -14.98 -3.73
C ASP A 42 -2.84 -14.16 -4.95
N LEU A 43 -1.94 -14.74 -5.75
CA LEU A 43 -1.34 -14.08 -6.91
C LEU A 43 -2.15 -14.29 -8.20
N GLU A 44 -3.40 -14.68 -8.11
CA GLU A 44 -4.25 -14.94 -9.28
C GLU A 44 -4.43 -13.70 -10.16
N GLN A 45 -4.41 -12.51 -9.57
CA GLN A 45 -4.58 -11.25 -10.28
C GLN A 45 -3.25 -10.67 -10.78
N ALA A 46 -2.12 -11.27 -10.42
CA ALA A 46 -0.81 -10.73 -10.75
C ALA A 46 -0.53 -10.83 -12.24
N GLY A 47 0.11 -9.79 -12.79
CA GLY A 47 0.45 -9.74 -14.20
C GLY A 47 1.27 -8.51 -14.55
N GLU A 48 1.53 -8.33 -15.85
CA GLU A 48 2.37 -7.23 -16.34
C GLU A 48 1.57 -6.01 -16.79
N ASP A 49 0.23 -6.14 -16.94
CA ASP A 49 -0.62 -5.13 -17.54
C ASP A 49 -1.30 -4.20 -16.53
N GLY A 50 -1.07 -4.42 -15.24
CA GLY A 50 -1.73 -3.64 -14.19
C GLY A 50 -1.08 -2.28 -13.96
N ASN A 51 -1.73 -1.50 -13.09
CA ASN A 51 -1.23 -0.20 -12.65
C ASN A 51 -0.61 -0.34 -11.26
N PRO A 52 0.71 -0.12 -11.10
CA PRO A 52 1.35 -0.24 -9.79
C PRO A 52 0.77 0.73 -8.74
N SER A 53 0.24 1.88 -9.15
CA SER A 53 -0.44 2.79 -8.23
C SER A 53 -1.68 2.16 -7.60
N TRP A 54 -2.36 1.26 -8.30
CA TRP A 54 -3.49 0.52 -7.74
C TRP A 54 -3.04 -0.38 -6.59
N ASP A 55 -1.90 -1.05 -6.73
CA ASP A 55 -1.36 -1.88 -5.64
C ASP A 55 -1.06 -1.05 -4.39
N VAL A 56 -0.44 0.11 -4.56
CA VAL A 56 -0.15 1.01 -3.44
C VAL A 56 -1.45 1.51 -2.81
N ALA A 57 -2.42 1.92 -3.64
CA ALA A 57 -3.73 2.37 -3.15
C ALA A 57 -4.43 1.27 -2.34
N MET A 58 -4.41 0.05 -2.84
CA MET A 58 -5.04 -1.06 -2.15
C MET A 58 -4.36 -1.35 -0.82
N MET A 59 -3.03 -1.37 -0.77
CA MET A 59 -2.31 -1.60 0.48
C MET A 59 -2.62 -0.51 1.51
N VAL A 60 -2.58 0.76 1.09
CA VAL A 60 -2.80 1.90 1.99
C VAL A 60 -4.27 2.00 2.41
N PHE A 61 -5.19 2.06 1.47
CA PHE A 61 -6.59 2.36 1.78
C PHE A 61 -7.36 1.14 2.24
N TYR A 62 -7.16 -0.02 1.63
CA TYR A 62 -7.79 -1.24 2.10
C TYR A 62 -7.22 -1.63 3.48
N GLY A 63 -5.93 -1.36 3.70
CA GLY A 63 -5.31 -1.56 5.00
C GLY A 63 -5.88 -0.63 6.08
N ALA A 64 -6.41 0.52 5.68
CA ALA A 64 -7.05 1.47 6.59
C ALA A 64 -8.57 1.25 6.72
N LYS A 65 -9.10 0.19 6.11
CA LYS A 65 -10.52 -0.14 6.19
C LYS A 65 -10.96 -0.25 7.64
N PHE A 66 -11.96 0.57 8.02
CA PHE A 66 -12.47 0.64 9.40
C PHE A 66 -11.42 1.08 10.43
N ALA A 67 -10.34 1.73 10.02
CA ALA A 67 -9.37 2.30 10.95
C ALA A 67 -9.91 3.61 11.54
N PHE A 68 -9.91 3.71 12.87
CA PHE A 68 -10.43 4.90 13.58
C PHE A 68 -9.34 5.69 14.31
N ASP A 69 -8.12 5.14 14.38
CA ASP A 69 -6.96 5.84 14.96
C ASP A 69 -6.13 6.44 13.83
N GLU A 70 -6.34 7.75 13.60
CA GLU A 70 -5.66 8.49 12.52
C GLU A 70 -4.14 8.48 12.69
N ASP A 71 -3.64 8.75 13.89
CA ASP A 71 -2.20 8.86 14.13
C ASP A 71 -1.50 7.52 13.95
N LYS A 72 -2.06 6.46 14.49
CA LYS A 72 -1.50 5.12 14.35
C LYS A 72 -1.50 4.65 12.89
N THR A 73 -2.61 4.87 12.21
CA THR A 73 -2.76 4.48 10.80
C THR A 73 -1.78 5.25 9.93
N THR A 74 -1.67 6.56 10.12
CA THR A 74 -0.74 7.40 9.37
C THR A 74 0.70 6.96 9.61
N THR A 75 1.07 6.65 10.86
CA THR A 75 2.42 6.20 11.20
C THR A 75 2.75 4.88 10.49
N LEU A 76 1.83 3.91 10.50
CA LEU A 76 2.03 2.62 9.83
C LEU A 76 2.16 2.79 8.32
N MET A 77 1.29 3.59 7.71
CA MET A 77 1.30 3.79 6.27
C MET A 77 2.48 4.63 5.81
N ARG A 78 2.95 5.57 6.63
CA ARG A 78 4.21 6.28 6.36
C ARG A 78 5.37 5.28 6.29
N GLY A 79 5.43 4.34 7.21
CA GLY A 79 6.45 3.28 7.20
C GLY A 79 6.40 2.46 5.91
N PHE A 80 5.21 2.07 5.49
CA PHE A 80 5.02 1.35 4.23
C PHE A 80 5.52 2.16 3.03
N ILE A 81 5.13 3.42 2.93
CA ILE A 81 5.52 4.29 1.81
C ILE A 81 7.03 4.51 1.80
N GLU A 82 7.63 4.77 2.96
CA GLU A 82 9.09 4.94 3.04
C GLU A 82 9.83 3.69 2.60
N GLY A 83 9.35 2.51 3.00
CA GLY A 83 9.90 1.24 2.52
C GLY A 83 9.76 1.07 1.01
N TYR A 84 8.58 1.41 0.48
CA TYR A 84 8.36 1.35 -0.96
C TYR A 84 9.34 2.25 -1.72
N LEU A 85 9.58 3.46 -1.22
CA LEU A 85 10.43 4.46 -1.88
C LEU A 85 11.92 4.13 -1.83
N GLU A 86 12.34 3.11 -1.10
CA GLU A 86 13.73 2.65 -1.15
C GLU A 86 14.11 2.17 -2.55
N GLU A 87 13.17 1.59 -3.30
CA GLU A 87 13.38 1.11 -4.67
C GLU A 87 12.33 1.62 -5.65
N GLY A 88 11.17 2.03 -5.15
CA GLY A 88 10.02 2.39 -5.97
C GLY A 88 10.00 3.87 -6.34
N ASP A 89 9.15 4.19 -7.31
CA ASP A 89 8.99 5.54 -7.84
C ASP A 89 7.93 6.30 -7.04
N ALA A 90 8.29 7.51 -6.57
CA ALA A 90 7.36 8.38 -5.85
C ALA A 90 6.12 8.74 -6.70
N ALA A 91 6.23 8.76 -8.03
CA ALA A 91 5.09 9.00 -8.90
C ALA A 91 4.02 7.91 -8.74
N VAL A 92 4.42 6.67 -8.46
CA VAL A 92 3.49 5.57 -8.20
C VAL A 92 2.71 5.83 -6.91
N VAL A 93 3.39 6.30 -5.86
CA VAL A 93 2.75 6.64 -4.58
C VAL A 93 1.76 7.79 -4.77
N ARG A 94 2.15 8.84 -5.49
CA ARG A 94 1.25 9.97 -5.77
C ARG A 94 0.06 9.53 -6.64
N GLY A 95 0.28 8.64 -7.59
CA GLY A 95 -0.78 8.09 -8.44
C GLY A 95 -1.82 7.28 -7.66
N ALA A 96 -1.43 6.72 -6.51
CA ALA A 96 -2.35 5.96 -5.67
C ALA A 96 -3.51 6.80 -5.14
N VAL A 97 -3.34 8.11 -5.01
CA VAL A 97 -4.39 9.03 -4.52
C VAL A 97 -5.13 9.75 -5.65
N SER A 98 -5.04 9.24 -6.87
CA SER A 98 -5.89 9.73 -7.95
C SER A 98 -7.36 9.44 -7.63
N LEU A 99 -8.24 10.29 -8.14
CA LEU A 99 -9.68 10.17 -7.85
C LEU A 99 -10.25 8.80 -8.21
N LYS A 100 -9.77 8.21 -9.31
CA LYS A 100 -10.26 6.89 -9.76
C LYS A 100 -9.98 5.78 -8.74
N HIS A 101 -8.92 5.91 -7.94
CA HIS A 101 -8.59 4.94 -6.88
C HIS A 101 -9.27 5.30 -5.57
N VAL A 102 -9.15 6.56 -5.15
CA VAL A 102 -9.69 7.03 -3.87
C VAL A 102 -11.20 6.78 -3.77
N ARG A 103 -11.95 7.02 -4.83
CA ARG A 103 -13.40 6.83 -4.80
C ARG A 103 -13.82 5.39 -4.53
N VAL A 104 -12.97 4.41 -4.87
CA VAL A 104 -13.25 2.99 -4.61
C VAL A 104 -13.22 2.71 -3.10
N PHE A 105 -12.27 3.30 -2.40
CA PHE A 105 -12.03 3.03 -0.98
C PHE A 105 -12.71 4.00 -0.04
N ALA A 106 -13.15 5.16 -0.52
CA ALA A 106 -13.75 6.21 0.31
C ALA A 106 -14.89 5.69 1.21
N PRO A 107 -15.81 4.82 0.74
CA PRO A 107 -16.87 4.29 1.60
C PRO A 107 -16.37 3.39 2.73
N LEU A 108 -15.15 2.89 2.66
CA LEU A 108 -14.61 1.90 3.60
C LEU A 108 -13.70 2.52 4.65
N VAL A 109 -13.25 3.77 4.44
CA VAL A 109 -12.25 4.43 5.29
C VAL A 109 -12.90 5.64 5.95
N PRO A 110 -12.76 5.83 7.29
CA PRO A 110 -13.29 7.03 7.94
C PRO A 110 -12.76 8.30 7.27
N PRO A 111 -13.61 9.34 7.08
CA PRO A 111 -13.23 10.52 6.29
C PRO A 111 -11.95 11.21 6.75
N GLN A 112 -11.73 11.35 8.07
CA GLN A 112 -10.54 12.00 8.60
C GLN A 112 -9.28 11.17 8.32
N VAL A 113 -9.38 9.84 8.39
CA VAL A 113 -8.28 8.93 8.06
C VAL A 113 -7.99 8.98 6.57
N LEU A 114 -9.02 8.95 5.74
CA LEU A 114 -8.88 9.06 4.29
C LEU A 114 -8.14 10.34 3.91
N LYS A 115 -8.55 11.47 4.47
CA LYS A 115 -7.94 12.77 4.21
C LYS A 115 -6.46 12.77 4.62
N ALA A 116 -6.15 12.21 5.79
CA ALA A 116 -4.77 12.14 6.28
C ALA A 116 -3.89 11.30 5.36
N LEU A 117 -4.39 10.15 4.88
CA LEU A 117 -3.64 9.26 3.99
C LEU A 117 -3.44 9.86 2.61
N VAL A 118 -4.45 10.55 2.07
CA VAL A 118 -4.30 11.27 0.80
C VAL A 118 -3.21 12.34 0.92
N GLY A 119 -3.24 13.12 1.98
CA GLY A 119 -2.22 14.14 2.25
C GLY A 119 -0.83 13.53 2.41
N LEU A 120 -0.74 12.39 3.10
CA LEU A 120 0.51 11.68 3.29
C LEU A 120 1.12 11.25 1.94
N CYS A 121 0.34 10.63 1.07
CA CYS A 121 0.84 10.18 -0.23
C CYS A 121 1.25 11.33 -1.13
N ARG A 122 0.58 12.48 -1.02
CA ARG A 122 0.94 13.67 -1.80
C ARG A 122 2.19 14.36 -1.31
N SER A 123 2.62 14.11 -0.07
CA SER A 123 3.78 14.77 0.53
C SER A 123 5.11 14.19 0.07
N PHE A 124 5.11 13.06 -0.60
CA PHE A 124 6.33 12.44 -1.13
C PHE A 124 6.60 12.83 -2.64
#